data_d975a07bf345a2f3746d673932390b63
#
_entry.id   d975a07bf345a2f3746d673932390b63
#
_cell.length_a   1.000
_cell.length_b   1.000
_cell.length_c   1.000
_cell.angle_alpha   90.00
_cell.angle_beta   90.00
_cell.angle_gamma   90.00
#
_symmetry.space_group_name_H-M   'P 1'
#
loop_
_entity.id
_entity.type
_entity.pdbx_description
1 polymer ?
#
loop_
_entity_poly.entity_id
_entity_poly.type
_entity_poly.pdbx_seq_one_letter_code
_entity_poly.pdbx_strand_id
1 'polypeptide(L)'
;MVLDVGKTHSKLSLVDGDGAVIATRARANAAPILRDRRALDAEGIWAWFLDAASEMVRLAEVRAIVPAAHGATAALVLGDDLVAPVLDYEESPPDDVFTAYGRLRGPFTETFSPSLPQGLNLGRQLHWQEALYPDLWPSRARALLWPQYWAWRLCGEAASEVTSLGCHTDLWRPDVGGFSDLAQRRGWAEQLGPLRAAGDVLGVIRPALASQLGLAPDCAVLCGLHDSNASLHAVRGAAALAGGAFSLVSTGTWFVAFQVGGDTLPRLDPARDTLANVAVDGRPVASARFMGGREYAAIVEGEYGGGGSQADARAVVTRGVMATPSFAPGCGPYPNGHGQLIGEPSSAGERAAVAALHLALMTDACLSLVRSEGPIVLEGRFAADAVFPAALSALRPDQPVLTCGDGGVALGAARLWRADAAHGVDLTPVGPLDVDLAGYSERWREAAATA
;
A
#
# COMPACT_ATOMS: atom_id res chain seq x y z
N MET A 1 11.58 12.19 12.25
CA MET A 1 11.03 10.93 12.77
C MET A 1 9.84 10.54 11.91
N VAL A 2 9.72 9.27 11.50
CA VAL A 2 8.61 8.76 10.69
C VAL A 2 7.84 7.72 11.50
N LEU A 3 6.54 7.94 11.70
CA LEU A 3 5.62 6.99 12.29
C LEU A 3 4.87 6.26 11.16
N ASP A 4 5.29 5.04 10.85
CA ASP A 4 4.67 4.18 9.85
C ASP A 4 3.73 3.18 10.54
N VAL A 5 2.43 3.33 10.32
CA VAL A 5 1.39 2.48 10.91
C VAL A 5 0.78 1.60 9.83
N GLY A 6 1.48 0.52 9.50
CA GLY A 6 1.00 -0.52 8.59
C GLY A 6 -0.10 -1.38 9.23
N LYS A 7 -0.69 -2.28 8.44
CA LYS A 7 -1.76 -3.18 8.91
C LYS A 7 -1.28 -4.17 9.99
N THR A 8 -0.16 -4.82 9.76
CA THR A 8 0.36 -5.90 10.61
C THR A 8 1.45 -5.44 11.56
N HIS A 9 2.17 -4.39 11.23
CA HIS A 9 3.26 -3.82 12.02
C HIS A 9 3.22 -2.31 12.01
N SER A 10 3.58 -1.71 13.14
CA SER A 10 3.92 -0.30 13.23
C SER A 10 5.42 -0.16 13.39
N LYS A 11 6.00 0.83 12.71
CA LYS A 11 7.43 1.17 12.78
C LYS A 11 7.60 2.63 13.12
N LEU A 12 8.59 2.93 13.94
CA LEU A 12 9.05 4.29 14.19
C LEU A 12 10.50 4.37 13.74
N SER A 13 10.78 5.21 12.76
CA SER A 13 12.11 5.37 12.18
C SER A 13 12.63 6.77 12.43
N LEU A 14 13.87 6.87 12.89
CA LEU A 14 14.62 8.12 12.97
C LEU A 14 15.47 8.24 11.71
N VAL A 15 15.23 9.28 10.93
CA VAL A 15 15.90 9.54 9.65
C VAL A 15 16.66 10.84 9.78
N ASP A 16 17.92 10.88 9.36
CA ASP A 16 18.75 12.07 9.42
C ASP A 16 18.47 13.06 8.27
N GLY A 17 19.23 14.16 8.26
CA GLY A 17 19.08 15.20 7.23
C GLY A 17 19.47 14.76 5.82
N ASP A 18 20.24 13.69 5.70
CA ASP A 18 20.69 13.13 4.42
C ASP A 18 19.79 12.01 3.92
N GLY A 19 18.83 11.56 4.73
CA GLY A 19 17.86 10.49 4.41
C GLY A 19 18.28 9.11 4.92
N ALA A 20 19.39 8.99 5.66
CA ALA A 20 19.78 7.71 6.24
C ALA A 20 18.94 7.38 7.48
N VAL A 21 18.51 6.11 7.59
CA VAL A 21 17.79 5.62 8.76
C VAL A 21 18.78 5.34 9.89
N ILE A 22 18.76 6.17 10.95
CA ILE A 22 19.64 6.07 12.11
C ILE A 22 19.21 4.94 13.05
N ALA A 23 17.89 4.82 13.28
CA ALA A 23 17.31 3.83 14.17
C ALA A 23 15.88 3.48 13.76
N THR A 24 15.46 2.27 14.06
CA THR A 24 14.07 1.81 13.88
C THR A 24 13.62 1.03 15.11
N ARG A 25 12.36 1.23 15.50
CA ARG A 25 11.62 0.38 16.42
C ARG A 25 10.40 -0.15 15.70
N ALA A 26 10.02 -1.37 15.99
CA ALA A 26 8.84 -2.00 15.39
C ALA A 26 8.05 -2.77 16.43
N ARG A 27 6.73 -2.86 16.19
CA ARG A 27 5.82 -3.75 16.93
C ARG A 27 4.87 -4.45 15.96
N ALA A 28 4.44 -5.65 16.31
CA ALA A 28 3.29 -6.27 15.68
C ALA A 28 1.99 -5.61 16.17
N ASN A 29 1.07 -5.33 15.26
CA ASN A 29 -0.22 -4.73 15.59
C ASN A 29 -1.22 -5.80 15.98
N ALA A 30 -2.03 -5.52 17.00
CA ALA A 30 -3.18 -6.34 17.37
C ALA A 30 -4.43 -5.89 16.60
N ALA A 31 -5.38 -6.81 16.47
CA ALA A 31 -6.72 -6.52 15.96
C ALA A 31 -7.75 -6.94 17.03
N PRO A 32 -7.95 -6.12 18.06
CA PRO A 32 -8.87 -6.44 19.16
C PRO A 32 -10.33 -6.46 18.69
N ILE A 33 -11.16 -7.19 19.44
CA ILE A 33 -12.61 -7.09 19.30
C ILE A 33 -13.09 -5.99 20.25
N LEU A 34 -13.58 -4.89 19.70
CA LEU A 34 -14.13 -3.76 20.42
C LEU A 34 -15.60 -3.55 20.04
N ARG A 35 -16.52 -3.53 21.00
CA ARG A 35 -17.96 -3.43 20.75
C ARG A 35 -18.43 -4.48 19.73
N ASP A 36 -18.01 -5.74 19.92
CA ASP A 36 -18.33 -6.91 19.08
C ASP A 36 -17.85 -6.82 17.62
N ARG A 37 -16.83 -6.00 17.33
CA ARG A 37 -16.25 -5.82 15.99
C ARG A 37 -14.74 -5.84 16.03
N ARG A 38 -14.16 -6.35 14.97
CA ARG A 38 -12.72 -6.26 14.74
C ARG A 38 -12.31 -4.81 14.55
N ALA A 39 -11.38 -4.34 15.35
CA ALA A 39 -10.92 -2.96 15.36
C ALA A 39 -9.39 -2.90 15.30
N LEU A 40 -8.85 -1.73 14.96
CA LEU A 40 -7.43 -1.44 15.06
C LEU A 40 -7.10 -1.02 16.50
N ASP A 41 -5.94 -1.45 16.99
CA ASP A 41 -5.43 -1.15 18.32
C ASP A 41 -4.81 0.26 18.41
N ALA A 42 -5.63 1.30 18.19
CA ALA A 42 -5.17 2.68 18.18
C ALA A 42 -4.47 3.09 19.48
N GLU A 43 -5.00 2.68 20.64
CA GLU A 43 -4.43 3.03 21.94
C GLU A 43 -3.15 2.25 22.24
N GLY A 44 -3.07 0.98 21.89
CA GLY A 44 -1.85 0.21 22.05
C GLY A 44 -0.72 0.68 21.12
N ILE A 45 -1.05 1.11 19.88
CA ILE A 45 -0.08 1.74 18.97
C ILE A 45 0.41 3.05 19.57
N TRP A 46 -0.50 3.86 20.14
CA TRP A 46 -0.14 5.14 20.76
C TRP A 46 0.77 4.97 21.98
N ALA A 47 0.44 4.05 22.88
CA ALA A 47 1.27 3.76 24.05
C ALA A 47 2.69 3.32 23.62
N TRP A 48 2.77 2.42 22.66
CA TRP A 48 4.05 2.00 22.09
C TRP A 48 4.82 3.15 21.43
N PHE A 49 4.13 4.03 20.70
CA PHE A 49 4.76 5.21 20.08
C PHE A 49 5.41 6.10 21.13
N LEU A 50 4.73 6.37 22.24
CA LEU A 50 5.27 7.19 23.32
C LEU A 50 6.55 6.59 23.91
N ASP A 51 6.57 5.29 24.15
CA ASP A 51 7.75 4.59 24.66
C ASP A 51 8.90 4.62 23.65
N ALA A 52 8.64 4.25 22.40
CA ALA A 52 9.64 4.21 21.35
C ALA A 52 10.20 5.61 21.03
N ALA A 53 9.34 6.65 20.99
CA ALA A 53 9.76 8.02 20.75
C ALA A 53 10.65 8.55 21.89
N SER A 54 10.31 8.23 23.15
CA SER A 54 11.12 8.61 24.32
C SER A 54 12.54 8.02 24.29
N GLU A 55 12.72 6.86 23.66
CA GLU A 55 14.06 6.29 23.42
C GLU A 55 14.78 7.01 22.30
N MET A 56 14.08 7.27 21.18
CA MET A 56 14.69 7.79 19.96
C MET A 56 15.14 9.26 20.07
N VAL A 57 14.43 10.10 20.83
CA VAL A 57 14.81 11.50 21.04
C VAL A 57 16.15 11.66 21.76
N ARG A 58 16.65 10.58 22.39
CA ARG A 58 17.98 10.57 23.03
C ARG A 58 19.11 10.33 22.03
N LEU A 59 18.78 9.87 20.81
CA LEU A 59 19.76 9.52 19.79
C LEU A 59 20.09 10.73 18.90
N ALA A 60 19.12 11.60 18.64
CA ALA A 60 19.29 12.82 17.85
C ALA A 60 18.12 13.79 18.10
N GLU A 61 18.35 15.06 17.79
CA GLU A 61 17.32 16.10 17.81
C GLU A 61 16.25 15.82 16.73
N VAL A 62 14.98 15.77 17.12
CA VAL A 62 13.86 15.55 16.22
C VAL A 62 13.22 16.87 15.83
N ARG A 63 13.34 17.26 14.58
CA ARG A 63 12.78 18.50 14.02
C ARG A 63 11.36 18.37 13.50
N ALA A 64 10.99 17.17 13.04
CA ALA A 64 9.67 16.90 12.49
C ALA A 64 9.23 15.46 12.73
N ILE A 65 7.91 15.26 12.82
CA ILE A 65 7.25 13.94 12.83
C ILE A 65 6.35 13.86 11.61
N VAL A 66 6.51 12.78 10.83
CA VAL A 66 5.74 12.51 9.63
C VAL A 66 4.99 11.19 9.80
N PRO A 67 3.66 11.20 9.91
CA PRO A 67 2.86 9.99 9.90
C PRO A 67 2.74 9.40 8.49
N ALA A 68 2.92 8.09 8.38
CA ALA A 68 2.52 7.30 7.24
C ALA A 68 1.65 6.14 7.74
N ALA A 69 0.62 5.75 7.02
CA ALA A 69 -0.21 4.65 7.44
C ALA A 69 -0.93 3.98 6.26
N HIS A 70 -1.43 2.76 6.48
CA HIS A 70 -2.21 2.05 5.47
C HIS A 70 -3.52 2.76 5.13
N GLY A 71 -4.03 2.52 3.92
CA GLY A 71 -5.29 3.08 3.42
C GLY A 71 -6.54 2.41 4.00
N ALA A 72 -7.70 2.77 3.44
CA ALA A 72 -9.01 2.20 3.74
C ALA A 72 -9.40 2.24 5.23
N THR A 73 -9.02 3.29 5.95
CA THR A 73 -9.29 3.41 7.39
C THR A 73 -9.53 4.87 7.77
N ALA A 74 -10.56 5.09 8.59
CA ALA A 74 -10.81 6.39 9.22
C ALA A 74 -11.17 6.24 10.68
N ALA A 75 -10.70 7.19 11.49
CA ALA A 75 -11.02 7.32 12.92
C ALA A 75 -12.05 8.43 13.13
N LEU A 76 -13.10 8.15 13.90
CA LEU A 76 -14.09 9.15 14.27
C LEU A 76 -13.65 9.88 15.54
N VAL A 77 -13.45 11.20 15.43
CA VAL A 77 -12.99 12.05 16.54
C VAL A 77 -13.97 13.18 16.80
N LEU A 78 -14.13 13.57 18.07
CA LEU A 78 -14.94 14.71 18.49
C LEU A 78 -14.18 15.47 19.59
N GLY A 79 -13.86 16.73 19.34
CA GLY A 79 -12.95 17.47 20.21
C GLY A 79 -11.57 16.79 20.22
N ASP A 80 -11.09 16.41 21.39
CA ASP A 80 -9.81 15.70 21.58
C ASP A 80 -9.96 14.19 21.77
N ASP A 81 -11.16 13.63 21.57
CA ASP A 81 -11.46 12.24 21.86
C ASP A 81 -11.68 11.41 20.59
N LEU A 82 -11.16 10.16 20.60
CA LEU A 82 -11.57 9.09 19.69
C LEU A 82 -12.90 8.53 20.19
N VAL A 83 -14.00 8.77 19.45
CA VAL A 83 -15.37 8.51 19.95
C VAL A 83 -15.97 7.18 19.51
N ALA A 84 -15.31 6.45 18.59
CA ALA A 84 -15.70 5.13 18.16
C ALA A 84 -14.47 4.24 17.93
N PRO A 85 -14.60 2.89 18.05
CA PRO A 85 -13.55 1.98 17.60
C PRO A 85 -13.18 2.24 16.14
N VAL A 86 -11.88 2.25 15.84
CA VAL A 86 -11.40 2.34 14.45
C VAL A 86 -11.62 0.99 13.79
N LEU A 87 -12.52 0.93 12.81
CA LEU A 87 -12.87 -0.33 12.14
C LEU A 87 -11.65 -0.90 11.39
N ASP A 88 -11.44 -2.19 11.55
CA ASP A 88 -10.50 -2.93 10.71
C ASP A 88 -11.12 -3.13 9.32
N TYR A 89 -10.41 -2.82 8.24
CA TYR A 89 -10.92 -3.00 6.89
C TYR A 89 -11.15 -4.48 6.50
N GLU A 90 -10.62 -5.44 7.27
CA GLU A 90 -10.92 -6.86 7.14
C GLU A 90 -12.22 -7.26 7.87
N GLU A 91 -12.86 -6.34 8.59
CA GLU A 91 -14.18 -6.55 9.15
C GLU A 91 -15.23 -6.46 8.04
N SER A 92 -16.15 -7.42 8.01
CA SER A 92 -17.22 -7.45 7.03
C SER A 92 -18.46 -6.74 7.57
N PRO A 93 -18.98 -5.71 6.87
CA PRO A 93 -20.27 -5.15 7.24
C PRO A 93 -21.38 -6.20 7.01
N PRO A 94 -22.52 -6.07 7.69
CA PRO A 94 -23.70 -6.88 7.40
C PRO A 94 -24.12 -6.81 5.93
N ASP A 95 -24.73 -7.87 5.39
CA ASP A 95 -25.08 -7.99 3.98
C ASP A 95 -26.05 -6.88 3.50
N ASP A 96 -26.95 -6.44 4.37
CA ASP A 96 -27.89 -5.35 4.08
C ASP A 96 -27.14 -4.01 3.95
N VAL A 97 -26.16 -3.75 4.81
CA VAL A 97 -25.26 -2.55 4.73
C VAL A 97 -24.42 -2.61 3.47
N PHE A 98 -23.84 -3.78 3.17
CA PHE A 98 -23.05 -3.98 1.96
C PHE A 98 -23.87 -3.70 0.70
N THR A 99 -25.09 -4.27 0.63
CA THR A 99 -26.00 -4.12 -0.50
C THR A 99 -26.52 -2.69 -0.62
N ALA A 100 -26.88 -2.04 0.50
CA ALA A 100 -27.35 -0.66 0.51
C ALA A 100 -26.26 0.29 0.02
N TYR A 101 -25.00 0.12 0.48
CA TYR A 101 -23.88 0.90 0.01
C TYR A 101 -23.63 0.70 -1.49
N GLY A 102 -23.73 -0.52 -1.99
CA GLY A 102 -23.55 -0.83 -3.42
C GLY A 102 -24.49 -0.03 -4.34
N ARG A 103 -25.69 0.33 -3.85
CA ARG A 103 -26.66 1.17 -4.57
C ARG A 103 -26.36 2.68 -4.49
N LEU A 104 -25.57 3.09 -3.51
CA LEU A 104 -25.22 4.51 -3.28
C LEU A 104 -23.99 4.95 -4.05
N ARG A 105 -23.02 4.04 -4.23
CA ARG A 105 -21.75 4.36 -4.90
C ARG A 105 -21.96 4.67 -6.38
N GLY A 106 -21.13 5.59 -6.89
CA GLY A 106 -21.10 5.94 -8.30
C GLY A 106 -20.51 4.83 -9.20
N PRO A 107 -20.52 5.04 -10.51
CA PRO A 107 -19.88 4.13 -11.45
C PRO A 107 -18.36 4.10 -11.20
N PHE A 108 -17.70 2.98 -11.58
CA PHE A 108 -16.25 2.82 -11.46
C PHE A 108 -15.46 3.99 -12.06
N THR A 109 -15.90 4.49 -13.23
CA THR A 109 -15.24 5.57 -13.95
C THR A 109 -15.27 6.93 -13.26
N GLU A 110 -16.02 7.10 -12.17
CA GLU A 110 -16.02 8.31 -11.37
C GLU A 110 -14.81 8.37 -10.42
N THR A 111 -14.55 7.28 -9.71
CA THR A 111 -13.51 7.23 -8.68
C THR A 111 -12.37 6.27 -9.00
N PHE A 112 -12.51 5.46 -10.04
CA PHE A 112 -11.63 4.36 -10.39
C PHE A 112 -11.30 3.43 -9.21
N SER A 113 -12.28 3.29 -8.32
CA SER A 113 -12.24 2.44 -7.15
C SER A 113 -13.16 1.24 -7.39
N PRO A 114 -12.66 0.00 -7.49
CA PRO A 114 -13.53 -1.17 -7.67
C PRO A 114 -14.37 -1.44 -6.42
N SER A 115 -15.44 -2.22 -6.55
CA SER A 115 -16.16 -2.73 -5.38
C SER A 115 -15.35 -3.85 -4.76
N LEU A 116 -14.70 -3.57 -3.65
CA LEU A 116 -13.84 -4.49 -2.94
C LEU A 116 -14.60 -5.23 -1.84
N PRO A 117 -14.13 -6.41 -1.39
CA PRO A 117 -14.74 -7.13 -0.28
C PRO A 117 -14.59 -6.38 1.04
N GLN A 118 -15.31 -6.83 2.07
CA GLN A 118 -15.20 -6.37 3.45
C GLN A 118 -15.27 -4.83 3.58
N GLY A 119 -14.46 -4.22 4.44
CA GLY A 119 -14.34 -2.79 4.64
C GLY A 119 -13.32 -2.08 3.72
N LEU A 120 -12.83 -2.72 2.65
CA LEU A 120 -11.75 -2.18 1.81
C LEU A 120 -12.13 -0.91 1.03
N ASN A 121 -13.41 -0.62 0.81
CA ASN A 121 -13.84 0.70 0.37
C ASN A 121 -14.16 1.57 1.58
N LEU A 122 -13.41 2.64 1.81
CA LEU A 122 -13.61 3.51 2.97
C LEU A 122 -15.01 4.11 3.04
N GLY A 123 -15.59 4.53 1.91
CA GLY A 123 -16.96 5.02 1.87
C GLY A 123 -17.98 4.02 2.41
N ARG A 124 -17.74 2.70 2.22
CA ARG A 124 -18.57 1.65 2.84
C ARG A 124 -18.44 1.62 4.35
N GLN A 125 -17.22 1.81 4.87
CA GLN A 125 -17.02 1.91 6.33
C GLN A 125 -17.74 3.14 6.89
N LEU A 126 -17.65 4.30 6.23
CA LEU A 126 -18.36 5.51 6.66
C LEU A 126 -19.87 5.30 6.66
N HIS A 127 -20.43 4.69 5.61
CA HIS A 127 -21.85 4.33 5.56
C HIS A 127 -22.25 3.39 6.69
N TRP A 128 -21.42 2.42 7.00
CA TRP A 128 -21.67 1.50 8.12
C TRP A 128 -21.57 2.20 9.47
N GLN A 129 -20.57 3.07 9.66
CA GLN A 129 -20.40 3.86 10.89
C GLN A 129 -21.58 4.83 11.13
N GLU A 130 -22.19 5.40 10.08
CA GLU A 130 -23.42 6.18 10.21
C GLU A 130 -24.56 5.36 10.82
N ALA A 131 -24.71 4.10 10.41
CA ALA A 131 -25.73 3.21 10.97
C ALA A 131 -25.39 2.76 12.40
N LEU A 132 -24.10 2.60 12.72
CA LEU A 132 -23.65 2.17 14.05
C LEU A 132 -23.70 3.28 15.09
N TYR A 133 -23.45 4.50 14.67
CA TYR A 133 -23.26 5.68 15.55
C TYR A 133 -24.07 6.88 15.04
N PRO A 134 -25.42 6.78 14.92
CA PRO A 134 -26.24 7.81 14.28
C PRO A 134 -26.13 9.18 14.96
N ASP A 135 -25.83 9.21 16.26
CA ASP A 135 -25.71 10.46 17.02
C ASP A 135 -24.38 11.20 16.74
N LEU A 136 -23.36 10.53 16.18
CA LEU A 136 -22.09 11.15 15.87
C LEU A 136 -22.11 11.91 14.54
N TRP A 137 -22.97 11.52 13.60
CA TRP A 137 -22.98 12.07 12.24
C TRP A 137 -23.66 13.43 12.08
N PRO A 138 -24.72 13.79 12.84
CA PRO A 138 -25.23 15.16 12.89
C PRO A 138 -24.34 16.08 13.73
N SER A 139 -23.43 15.51 14.54
CA SER A 139 -22.51 16.24 15.40
C SER A 139 -21.33 16.83 14.61
N ARG A 140 -20.45 17.55 15.32
CA ARG A 140 -19.18 18.04 14.74
C ARG A 140 -18.07 16.97 14.73
N ALA A 141 -18.42 15.70 14.76
CA ALA A 141 -17.45 14.62 14.64
C ALA A 141 -16.76 14.67 13.28
N ARG A 142 -15.46 14.39 13.27
CA ARG A 142 -14.67 14.30 12.05
C ARG A 142 -14.25 12.86 11.80
N ALA A 143 -14.20 12.47 10.53
CA ALA A 143 -13.64 11.21 10.08
C ALA A 143 -12.22 11.46 9.58
N LEU A 144 -11.21 11.18 10.39
CA LEU A 144 -9.82 11.40 10.01
C LEU A 144 -9.26 10.14 9.35
N LEU A 145 -8.67 10.28 8.18
CA LEU A 145 -7.93 9.22 7.50
C LEU A 145 -6.77 8.78 8.39
N TRP A 146 -6.34 7.53 8.26
CA TRP A 146 -5.47 6.91 9.25
C TRP A 146 -4.13 7.64 9.48
N PRO A 147 -3.39 8.12 8.46
CA PRO A 147 -2.23 8.97 8.70
C PRO A 147 -2.59 10.29 9.40
N GLN A 148 -3.70 10.92 9.00
CA GLN A 148 -4.14 12.21 9.54
C GLN A 148 -4.70 12.10 10.96
N TYR A 149 -5.19 10.94 11.37
CA TYR A 149 -5.51 10.67 12.77
C TYR A 149 -4.27 10.73 13.66
N TRP A 150 -3.14 10.19 13.21
CA TRP A 150 -1.89 10.25 13.96
C TRP A 150 -1.32 11.68 14.00
N ALA A 151 -1.41 12.41 12.88
CA ALA A 151 -1.03 13.82 12.86
C ALA A 151 -1.88 14.65 13.84
N TRP A 152 -3.20 14.49 13.80
CA TRP A 152 -4.12 15.14 14.73
C TRP A 152 -3.82 14.79 16.20
N ARG A 153 -3.52 13.55 16.48
CA ARG A 153 -3.18 13.10 17.82
C ARG A 153 -1.92 13.79 18.36
N LEU A 154 -0.98 14.06 17.48
CA LEU A 154 0.28 14.75 17.79
C LEU A 154 0.14 16.28 17.93
N CYS A 155 -0.60 16.96 17.05
CA CYS A 155 -0.67 18.43 17.02
C CYS A 155 -2.07 19.02 17.31
N GLY A 156 -3.15 18.27 17.19
CA GLY A 156 -4.53 18.73 17.39
C GLY A 156 -5.24 19.23 16.13
N GLU A 157 -4.53 19.33 15.00
CA GLU A 157 -5.08 19.86 13.74
C GLU A 157 -5.65 18.74 12.87
N ALA A 158 -6.90 18.90 12.44
CA ALA A 158 -7.59 17.95 11.57
C ALA A 158 -7.38 18.31 10.10
N ALA A 159 -7.05 17.29 9.28
CA ALA A 159 -6.87 17.44 7.85
C ALA A 159 -7.27 16.18 7.09
N SER A 160 -7.36 16.29 5.76
CA SER A 160 -7.39 15.18 4.80
C SER A 160 -6.28 15.33 3.79
N GLU A 161 -5.91 14.21 3.14
CA GLU A 161 -4.79 14.19 2.20
C GLU A 161 -5.10 13.24 1.03
N VAL A 162 -4.66 13.64 -0.18
CA VAL A 162 -5.08 13.00 -1.43
C VAL A 162 -4.60 11.57 -1.63
N THR A 163 -3.43 11.19 -1.10
CA THR A 163 -2.91 9.82 -1.29
C THR A 163 -3.76 8.80 -0.54
N SER A 164 -4.28 9.21 0.62
CA SER A 164 -5.19 8.39 1.42
C SER A 164 -6.62 8.42 0.85
N LEU A 165 -7.10 9.59 0.40
CA LEU A 165 -8.41 9.72 -0.26
C LEU A 165 -8.47 8.96 -1.59
N GLY A 166 -7.39 8.96 -2.37
CA GLY A 166 -7.30 8.30 -3.67
C GLY A 166 -7.06 6.79 -3.60
N CYS A 167 -6.96 6.18 -2.41
CA CYS A 167 -6.71 4.75 -2.26
C CYS A 167 -8.00 3.97 -2.03
N HIS A 168 -8.67 3.53 -3.11
CA HIS A 168 -9.92 2.73 -3.15
C HIS A 168 -11.00 3.15 -2.13
N THR A 169 -11.23 4.45 -2.00
CA THR A 169 -12.17 4.98 -0.99
C THR A 169 -13.60 5.17 -1.48
N ASP A 170 -13.83 5.30 -2.79
CA ASP A 170 -15.05 5.81 -3.42
C ASP A 170 -15.32 7.31 -3.12
N LEU A 171 -14.40 8.02 -2.48
CA LEU A 171 -14.59 9.39 -2.00
C LEU A 171 -13.91 10.45 -2.86
N TRP A 172 -12.97 10.05 -3.73
CA TRP A 172 -12.14 10.95 -4.52
C TRP A 172 -12.22 10.66 -6.01
N ARG A 173 -12.23 11.70 -6.80
CA ARG A 173 -12.17 11.65 -8.27
C ARG A 173 -10.77 12.02 -8.74
N PRO A 174 -9.94 11.04 -9.09
CA PRO A 174 -8.54 11.30 -9.46
C PRO A 174 -8.39 12.03 -10.80
N ASP A 175 -9.39 11.97 -11.67
CA ASP A 175 -9.42 12.63 -12.99
C ASP A 175 -9.58 14.15 -12.89
N VAL A 176 -10.31 14.64 -11.86
CA VAL A 176 -10.59 16.08 -11.68
C VAL A 176 -9.97 16.67 -10.41
N GLY A 177 -9.38 15.83 -9.54
CA GLY A 177 -8.77 16.28 -8.30
C GLY A 177 -9.78 16.81 -7.28
N GLY A 178 -10.90 16.10 -7.07
CA GLY A 178 -11.98 16.52 -6.19
C GLY A 178 -12.72 15.39 -5.51
N PHE A 179 -13.54 15.70 -4.51
CA PHE A 179 -14.41 14.73 -3.87
C PHE A 179 -15.44 14.17 -4.86
N SER A 180 -15.80 12.89 -4.70
CA SER A 180 -16.85 12.24 -5.47
C SER A 180 -18.24 12.81 -5.13
N ASP A 181 -19.18 12.64 -6.05
CA ASP A 181 -20.58 13.02 -5.84
C ASP A 181 -21.18 12.32 -4.62
N LEU A 182 -20.76 11.06 -4.35
CA LEU A 182 -21.15 10.34 -3.16
C LEU A 182 -20.69 11.06 -1.89
N ALA A 183 -19.39 11.42 -1.81
CA ALA A 183 -18.83 12.11 -0.64
C ALA A 183 -19.50 13.45 -0.39
N GLN A 184 -19.83 14.20 -1.44
CA GLN A 184 -20.53 15.47 -1.36
C GLN A 184 -21.99 15.30 -0.89
N ARG A 185 -22.76 14.43 -1.54
CA ARG A 185 -24.19 14.19 -1.20
C ARG A 185 -24.38 13.66 0.23
N ARG A 186 -23.40 12.91 0.75
CA ARG A 186 -23.46 12.38 2.12
C ARG A 186 -22.92 13.35 3.17
N GLY A 187 -22.34 14.49 2.76
CA GLY A 187 -21.68 15.43 3.67
C GLY A 187 -20.34 14.91 4.22
N TRP A 188 -19.83 13.78 3.70
CA TRP A 188 -18.57 13.21 4.18
C TRP A 188 -17.36 14.07 3.82
N ALA A 189 -17.42 14.80 2.70
CA ALA A 189 -16.38 15.74 2.30
C ALA A 189 -16.10 16.80 3.37
N GLU A 190 -17.14 17.31 4.06
CA GLU A 190 -17.01 18.28 5.14
C GLU A 190 -16.49 17.65 6.43
N GLN A 191 -16.85 16.39 6.70
CA GLN A 191 -16.43 15.65 7.90
C GLN A 191 -14.98 15.18 7.83
N LEU A 192 -14.46 14.93 6.63
CA LEU A 192 -13.06 14.53 6.42
C LEU A 192 -12.05 15.65 6.75
N GLY A 193 -12.51 16.90 6.86
CA GLY A 193 -11.67 18.05 7.17
C GLY A 193 -11.02 18.67 5.93
N PRO A 194 -10.29 19.78 6.13
CA PRO A 194 -9.67 20.51 5.02
C PRO A 194 -8.58 19.70 4.34
N LEU A 195 -8.55 19.78 3.01
CA LEU A 195 -7.52 19.15 2.21
C LEU A 195 -6.18 19.85 2.40
N ARG A 196 -5.13 19.06 2.65
CA ARG A 196 -3.73 19.51 2.81
C ARG A 196 -2.81 18.65 1.98
N ALA A 197 -1.70 19.20 1.54
CA ALA A 197 -0.63 18.40 0.95
C ALA A 197 0.05 17.52 2.00
N ALA A 198 0.54 16.37 1.61
CA ALA A 198 1.21 15.43 2.52
C ALA A 198 2.37 16.06 3.30
N GLY A 199 3.12 16.98 2.65
CA GLY A 199 4.26 17.71 3.23
C GLY A 199 3.89 19.00 3.98
N ASP A 200 2.62 19.39 4.03
CA ASP A 200 2.21 20.57 4.80
C ASP A 200 2.45 20.35 6.29
N VAL A 201 3.05 21.32 6.95
CA VAL A 201 3.11 21.38 8.41
C VAL A 201 1.71 21.74 8.92
N LEU A 202 1.05 20.79 9.57
CA LEU A 202 -0.27 21.03 10.18
C LEU A 202 -0.16 21.88 11.44
N GLY A 203 0.88 21.67 12.22
CA GLY A 203 1.13 22.38 13.47
C GLY A 203 2.45 21.93 14.09
N VAL A 204 2.66 22.35 15.33
CA VAL A 204 3.72 21.85 16.18
C VAL A 204 3.16 20.79 17.14
N ILE A 205 4.03 19.97 17.67
CA ILE A 205 3.65 18.95 18.66
C ILE A 205 2.94 19.60 19.86
N ARG A 206 1.89 18.92 20.38
CA ARG A 206 1.16 19.40 21.57
C ARG A 206 2.13 19.62 22.75
N PRO A 207 2.04 20.75 23.49
CA PRO A 207 3.00 21.09 24.54
C PRO A 207 3.18 20.00 25.62
N ALA A 208 2.09 19.33 25.99
CA ALA A 208 2.15 18.22 26.96
C ALA A 208 2.98 17.03 26.42
N LEU A 209 2.84 16.69 25.13
CA LEU A 209 3.61 15.64 24.48
C LEU A 209 5.08 16.04 24.30
N ALA A 210 5.34 17.30 23.91
CA ALA A 210 6.70 17.81 23.82
C ALA A 210 7.45 17.64 25.14
N SER A 211 6.81 18.06 26.26
CA SER A 211 7.37 17.89 27.59
C SER A 211 7.56 16.44 28.00
N GLN A 212 6.55 15.59 27.73
CA GLN A 212 6.59 14.17 28.06
C GLN A 212 7.72 13.42 27.34
N LEU A 213 7.88 13.72 26.04
CA LEU A 213 8.84 13.03 25.16
C LEU A 213 10.24 13.67 25.16
N GLY A 214 10.39 14.88 25.69
CA GLY A 214 11.65 15.63 25.60
C GLY A 214 11.92 16.20 24.21
N LEU A 215 10.86 16.48 23.44
CA LEU A 215 10.93 17.12 22.13
C LEU A 215 10.98 18.64 22.25
N ALA A 216 11.58 19.30 21.27
CA ALA A 216 11.50 20.74 21.16
C ALA A 216 10.03 21.19 20.95
N PRO A 217 9.57 22.30 21.57
CA PRO A 217 8.19 22.74 21.46
C PRO A 217 7.79 23.18 20.05
N ASP A 218 8.74 23.43 19.18
CA ASP A 218 8.59 23.76 17.77
C ASP A 218 8.76 22.56 16.83
N CYS A 219 8.83 21.33 17.36
CA CYS A 219 8.87 20.11 16.55
C CYS A 219 7.64 20.04 15.66
N ALA A 220 7.85 20.10 14.34
CA ALA A 220 6.79 20.15 13.35
C ALA A 220 6.07 18.80 13.23
N VAL A 221 4.76 18.84 12.98
CA VAL A 221 3.96 17.66 12.63
C VAL A 221 3.41 17.86 11.22
N LEU A 222 3.79 16.97 10.30
CA LEU A 222 3.32 17.03 8.93
C LEU A 222 1.97 16.33 8.77
N CYS A 223 1.26 16.67 7.69
CA CYS A 223 -0.02 16.05 7.34
C CYS A 223 0.12 14.52 7.19
N GLY A 224 1.21 14.08 6.60
CA GLY A 224 1.48 12.66 6.38
C GLY A 224 0.71 12.08 5.18
N LEU A 225 0.93 10.79 4.91
CA LEU A 225 0.47 10.17 3.67
C LEU A 225 0.20 8.67 3.82
N HIS A 226 -0.44 8.09 2.79
CA HIS A 226 -0.59 6.65 2.65
C HIS A 226 0.78 5.95 2.48
N ASP A 227 1.00 4.82 3.17
CA ASP A 227 2.29 4.11 3.24
C ASP A 227 2.84 3.68 1.85
N SER A 228 1.99 3.09 1.00
CA SER A 228 2.40 2.70 -0.35
C SER A 228 2.78 3.92 -1.22
N ASN A 229 2.16 5.07 -0.98
CA ASN A 229 2.53 6.32 -1.64
C ASN A 229 3.83 6.92 -1.08
N ALA A 230 4.16 6.65 0.18
CA ALA A 230 5.47 7.00 0.72
C ALA A 230 6.58 6.23 -0.02
N SER A 231 6.44 4.92 -0.20
CA SER A 231 7.37 4.12 -1.01
C SER A 231 7.47 4.65 -2.45
N LEU A 232 6.32 4.94 -3.07
CA LEU A 232 6.31 5.53 -4.42
C LEU A 232 7.05 6.88 -4.49
N HIS A 233 6.88 7.72 -3.46
CA HIS A 233 7.56 9.02 -3.36
C HIS A 233 9.07 8.87 -3.16
N ALA A 234 9.54 7.88 -2.40
CA ALA A 234 10.96 7.57 -2.26
C ALA A 234 11.59 7.20 -3.60
N VAL A 235 10.97 6.26 -4.31
CA VAL A 235 11.46 5.76 -5.60
C VAL A 235 11.45 6.84 -6.68
N ARG A 236 10.40 7.68 -6.72
CA ARG A 236 10.29 8.81 -7.67
C ARG A 236 11.46 9.79 -7.59
N GLY A 237 12.08 9.90 -6.42
CA GLY A 237 13.26 10.74 -6.20
C GLY A 237 14.59 10.13 -6.65
N ALA A 238 14.61 8.87 -7.11
CA ALA A 238 15.83 8.21 -7.55
C ALA A 238 16.36 8.84 -8.85
N ALA A 239 17.63 9.20 -8.86
CA ALA A 239 18.29 9.84 -10.00
C ALA A 239 18.23 8.97 -11.27
N ALA A 240 18.26 7.64 -11.13
CA ALA A 240 18.19 6.70 -12.23
C ALA A 240 16.88 6.75 -13.04
N LEU A 241 15.81 7.32 -12.47
CA LEU A 241 14.51 7.46 -13.15
C LEU A 241 14.36 8.79 -13.89
N ALA A 242 15.23 9.77 -13.61
CA ALA A 242 15.31 11.08 -14.28
C ALA A 242 13.95 11.79 -14.50
N GLY A 243 12.95 11.53 -13.65
CA GLY A 243 11.61 12.11 -13.74
C GLY A 243 10.73 11.54 -14.87
N GLY A 244 11.18 10.50 -15.58
CA GLY A 244 10.41 9.79 -16.61
C GLY A 244 9.31 8.88 -16.04
N ALA A 245 8.59 8.22 -16.95
CA ALA A 245 7.63 7.17 -16.60
C ALA A 245 8.38 5.96 -15.99
N PHE A 246 7.77 5.30 -15.00
CA PHE A 246 8.30 4.07 -14.41
C PHE A 246 7.17 3.29 -13.74
N SER A 247 7.40 2.01 -13.51
CA SER A 247 6.54 1.19 -12.65
C SER A 247 7.23 0.89 -11.33
N LEU A 248 6.47 0.90 -10.23
CA LEU A 248 6.87 0.37 -8.93
C LEU A 248 6.05 -0.87 -8.62
N VAL A 249 6.70 -1.98 -8.26
CA VAL A 249 6.03 -3.19 -7.75
C VAL A 249 6.43 -3.38 -6.30
N SER A 250 5.49 -3.10 -5.41
CA SER A 250 5.64 -3.37 -3.98
C SER A 250 5.27 -4.83 -3.72
N THR A 251 6.16 -5.58 -3.04
CA THR A 251 6.03 -7.02 -2.84
C THR A 251 5.96 -7.41 -1.36
N GLY A 252 4.87 -8.05 -1.00
CA GLY A 252 4.59 -8.49 0.38
C GLY A 252 3.47 -9.52 0.42
N THR A 253 2.53 -9.38 1.34
CA THR A 253 1.27 -10.14 1.33
C THR A 253 0.48 -9.80 0.06
N TRP A 254 0.35 -8.51 -0.24
CA TRP A 254 -0.09 -8.00 -1.53
C TRP A 254 1.11 -7.67 -2.41
N PHE A 255 1.00 -7.95 -3.70
CA PHE A 255 1.81 -7.36 -4.75
C PHE A 255 0.99 -6.27 -5.40
N VAL A 256 1.54 -5.06 -5.46
CA VAL A 256 0.87 -3.90 -6.04
C VAL A 256 1.79 -3.28 -7.08
N ALA A 257 1.39 -3.33 -8.33
CA ALA A 257 2.06 -2.67 -9.44
C ALA A 257 1.45 -1.28 -9.63
N PHE A 258 2.27 -0.24 -9.53
CA PHE A 258 1.91 1.15 -9.82
C PHE A 258 2.56 1.58 -11.14
N GLN A 259 1.83 2.28 -11.99
CA GLN A 259 2.38 2.97 -13.16
C GLN A 259 2.35 4.48 -12.95
N VAL A 260 3.51 5.09 -12.92
CA VAL A 260 3.68 6.53 -12.86
C VAL A 260 3.91 7.07 -14.27
N GLY A 261 3.13 8.07 -14.65
CA GLY A 261 3.11 8.60 -16.02
C GLY A 261 2.20 7.81 -16.96
N GLY A 262 2.00 8.36 -18.16
CA GLY A 262 1.07 7.80 -19.14
C GLY A 262 -0.41 8.17 -18.89
N ASP A 263 -1.26 7.91 -19.88
CA ASP A 263 -2.72 8.08 -19.80
C ASP A 263 -3.40 6.70 -19.74
N THR A 264 -3.50 6.16 -18.53
CA THR A 264 -3.93 4.78 -18.29
C THR A 264 -5.31 4.65 -17.65
N LEU A 265 -5.84 5.70 -17.00
CA LEU A 265 -7.10 5.65 -16.25
C LEU A 265 -8.31 5.11 -17.05
N PRO A 266 -8.56 5.56 -18.30
CA PRO A 266 -9.74 5.11 -19.03
C PRO A 266 -9.76 3.62 -19.39
N ARG A 267 -8.67 2.90 -19.11
CA ARG A 267 -8.45 1.51 -19.51
C ARG A 267 -8.38 0.55 -18.34
N LEU A 268 -8.52 1.08 -17.12
CA LEU A 268 -8.58 0.25 -15.93
C LEU A 268 -9.83 -0.62 -15.95
N ASP A 269 -9.64 -1.89 -15.63
CA ASP A 269 -10.69 -2.92 -15.60
C ASP A 269 -10.92 -3.38 -14.16
N PRO A 270 -12.01 -2.94 -13.50
CA PRO A 270 -12.29 -3.32 -12.12
C PRO A 270 -12.52 -4.83 -11.95
N ALA A 271 -12.88 -5.56 -13.01
CA ALA A 271 -13.05 -7.01 -12.96
C ALA A 271 -11.70 -7.75 -12.85
N ARG A 272 -10.59 -7.07 -13.13
CA ARG A 272 -9.23 -7.61 -13.03
C ARG A 272 -8.40 -6.91 -11.94
N ASP A 273 -9.08 -6.39 -10.91
CA ASP A 273 -8.50 -5.74 -9.72
C ASP A 273 -7.53 -4.59 -10.07
N THR A 274 -7.86 -3.83 -11.12
CA THR A 274 -7.17 -2.58 -11.42
C THR A 274 -7.93 -1.39 -10.87
N LEU A 275 -7.19 -0.39 -10.40
CA LEU A 275 -7.73 0.80 -9.76
C LEU A 275 -6.80 2.01 -9.95
N ALA A 276 -7.29 3.19 -9.65
CA ALA A 276 -6.46 4.37 -9.53
C ALA A 276 -6.08 4.63 -8.06
N ASN A 277 -4.82 4.99 -7.86
CA ASN A 277 -4.32 5.68 -6.68
C ASN A 277 -4.03 7.14 -7.06
N VAL A 278 -3.66 7.95 -6.06
CA VAL A 278 -3.27 9.35 -6.28
C VAL A 278 -1.92 9.57 -5.62
N ALA A 279 -0.95 10.08 -6.36
CA ALA A 279 0.37 10.40 -5.86
C ALA A 279 0.38 11.69 -5.01
N VAL A 280 1.47 11.96 -4.29
CA VAL A 280 1.64 13.14 -3.42
C VAL A 280 1.48 14.48 -4.15
N ASP A 281 1.66 14.51 -5.47
CA ASP A 281 1.46 15.68 -6.32
C ASP A 281 0.03 15.80 -6.88
N GLY A 282 -0.89 14.95 -6.41
CA GLY A 282 -2.29 14.93 -6.83
C GLY A 282 -2.55 14.22 -8.17
N ARG A 283 -1.51 13.73 -8.85
CA ARG A 283 -1.68 13.02 -10.13
C ARG A 283 -2.20 11.60 -9.92
N PRO A 284 -3.10 11.13 -10.78
CA PRO A 284 -3.54 9.75 -10.72
C PRO A 284 -2.41 8.77 -11.06
N VAL A 285 -2.44 7.61 -10.41
CA VAL A 285 -1.50 6.51 -10.60
C VAL A 285 -2.32 5.24 -10.83
N ALA A 286 -2.21 4.68 -12.02
CA ALA A 286 -2.84 3.39 -12.32
C ALA A 286 -2.16 2.29 -11.51
N SER A 287 -2.95 1.37 -10.97
CA SER A 287 -2.42 0.22 -10.24
C SER A 287 -3.21 -1.05 -10.53
N ALA A 288 -2.49 -2.18 -10.41
CA ALA A 288 -3.05 -3.53 -10.42
C ALA A 288 -2.42 -4.30 -9.27
N ARG A 289 -3.16 -5.23 -8.68
CA ARG A 289 -2.69 -5.93 -7.50
C ARG A 289 -3.13 -7.39 -7.48
N PHE A 290 -2.47 -8.19 -6.68
CA PHE A 290 -2.86 -9.57 -6.36
C PHE A 290 -2.23 -10.00 -5.03
N MET A 291 -2.71 -11.08 -4.44
CA MET A 291 -2.21 -11.56 -3.14
C MET A 291 -0.95 -12.43 -3.28
N GLY A 292 0.13 -11.87 -3.84
CA GLY A 292 1.33 -12.62 -4.22
C GLY A 292 1.95 -13.43 -3.09
N GLY A 293 2.03 -12.89 -1.87
CA GLY A 293 2.52 -13.64 -0.72
C GLY A 293 1.66 -14.85 -0.35
N ARG A 294 0.33 -14.77 -0.51
CA ARG A 294 -0.58 -15.91 -0.30
C ARG A 294 -0.51 -16.93 -1.44
N GLU A 295 -0.42 -16.45 -2.68
CA GLU A 295 -0.19 -17.32 -3.84
C GLU A 295 1.08 -18.15 -3.64
N TYR A 296 2.18 -17.48 -3.26
CA TYR A 296 3.44 -18.16 -2.96
C TYR A 296 3.28 -19.21 -1.86
N ALA A 297 2.71 -18.82 -0.72
CA ALA A 297 2.54 -19.69 0.43
C ALA A 297 1.69 -20.94 0.11
N ALA A 298 0.65 -20.76 -0.70
CA ALA A 298 -0.18 -21.89 -1.15
C ALA A 298 0.56 -22.85 -2.08
N ILE A 299 1.40 -22.34 -2.99
CA ILE A 299 2.18 -23.18 -3.91
C ILE A 299 3.27 -23.96 -3.17
N VAL A 300 3.99 -23.32 -2.23
CA VAL A 300 5.05 -23.99 -1.46
C VAL A 300 4.55 -24.76 -0.25
N GLU A 301 3.25 -24.64 0.10
CA GLU A 301 2.62 -25.22 1.30
C GLU A 301 3.32 -24.76 2.59
N GLY A 302 3.72 -23.48 2.63
CA GLY A 302 4.48 -22.91 3.73
C GLY A 302 4.75 -21.41 3.56
N GLU A 303 5.54 -20.85 4.47
CA GLU A 303 5.94 -19.46 4.39
C GLU A 303 7.12 -19.24 3.42
N TYR A 304 7.33 -17.96 3.04
CA TYR A 304 8.44 -17.59 2.17
C TYR A 304 9.79 -17.88 2.84
N GLY A 305 10.51 -18.83 2.26
CA GLY A 305 11.87 -19.25 2.66
C GLY A 305 12.93 -19.03 1.57
N GLY A 306 12.58 -18.27 0.50
CA GLY A 306 13.42 -18.06 -0.68
C GLY A 306 12.87 -18.76 -1.93
N GLY A 307 13.10 -18.20 -3.11
CA GLY A 307 12.50 -18.63 -4.38
C GLY A 307 13.18 -19.80 -5.09
N GLY A 308 13.95 -20.62 -4.40
CA GLY A 308 14.77 -21.64 -5.05
C GLY A 308 16.00 -21.01 -5.73
N SER A 309 16.69 -21.81 -6.54
CA SER A 309 17.84 -21.34 -7.33
C SER A 309 17.46 -21.11 -8.79
N GLN A 310 18.29 -20.37 -9.52
CA GLN A 310 18.15 -20.25 -10.98
C GLN A 310 18.29 -21.61 -11.70
N ALA A 311 19.03 -22.57 -11.12
CA ALA A 311 19.11 -23.92 -11.65
C ALA A 311 17.79 -24.68 -11.49
N ASP A 312 17.12 -24.54 -10.34
CA ASP A 312 15.78 -25.09 -10.13
C ASP A 312 14.76 -24.47 -11.12
N ALA A 313 14.81 -23.16 -11.31
CA ALA A 313 13.95 -22.47 -12.27
C ALA A 313 14.16 -22.99 -13.71
N ARG A 314 15.43 -23.18 -14.12
CA ARG A 314 15.75 -23.76 -15.43
C ARG A 314 15.21 -25.18 -15.57
N ALA A 315 15.33 -26.01 -14.54
CA ALA A 315 14.84 -27.38 -14.56
C ALA A 315 13.30 -27.45 -14.71
N VAL A 316 12.55 -26.63 -13.97
CA VAL A 316 11.09 -26.62 -14.06
C VAL A 316 10.59 -26.04 -15.38
N VAL A 317 11.22 -24.98 -15.91
CA VAL A 317 10.88 -24.41 -17.22
C VAL A 317 11.10 -25.44 -18.34
N THR A 318 12.23 -26.16 -18.33
CA THR A 318 12.54 -27.17 -19.33
C THR A 318 11.53 -28.34 -19.33
N ARG A 319 11.03 -28.72 -18.16
CA ARG A 319 10.02 -29.79 -18.01
C ARG A 319 8.58 -29.28 -18.18
N GLY A 320 8.37 -27.97 -18.28
CA GLY A 320 7.05 -27.37 -18.36
C GLY A 320 6.24 -27.45 -17.06
N VAL A 321 6.91 -27.59 -15.90
CA VAL A 321 6.24 -27.56 -14.59
C VAL A 321 5.87 -26.14 -14.27
N MET A 322 4.59 -25.86 -13.97
CA MET A 322 4.08 -24.50 -13.72
C MET A 322 2.91 -24.48 -12.75
N ALA A 323 2.67 -23.33 -12.16
CA ALA A 323 1.46 -23.02 -11.37
C ALA A 323 0.59 -22.06 -12.17
N THR A 324 -0.69 -22.39 -12.37
CA THR A 324 -1.67 -21.50 -13.00
C THR A 324 -2.43 -20.69 -11.93
N PRO A 325 -2.96 -19.48 -12.23
CA PRO A 325 -3.71 -18.70 -11.26
C PRO A 325 -5.14 -19.25 -11.05
N SER A 326 -5.84 -18.94 -9.94
CA SER A 326 -5.38 -18.17 -8.80
C SER A 326 -5.41 -19.07 -7.56
N PHE A 327 -4.35 -19.06 -6.75
CA PHE A 327 -4.34 -19.72 -5.42
C PHE A 327 -4.95 -18.82 -4.34
N ALA A 328 -5.20 -17.55 -4.65
CA ALA A 328 -5.94 -16.59 -3.82
C ALA A 328 -7.10 -15.99 -4.64
N PRO A 329 -8.17 -16.76 -4.88
CA PRO A 329 -9.26 -16.34 -5.76
C PRO A 329 -10.00 -15.11 -5.24
N GLY A 330 -10.71 -14.43 -6.13
CA GLY A 330 -11.51 -13.23 -5.83
C GLY A 330 -10.73 -11.92 -5.94
N CYS A 331 -9.43 -11.94 -6.31
CA CYS A 331 -8.64 -10.76 -6.56
C CYS A 331 -7.60 -10.99 -7.66
N GLY A 332 -6.98 -9.90 -8.12
CA GLY A 332 -5.90 -9.93 -9.10
C GLY A 332 -6.34 -10.07 -10.55
N PRO A 333 -5.39 -10.26 -11.47
CA PRO A 333 -5.64 -10.31 -12.90
C PRO A 333 -6.47 -11.52 -13.36
N TYR A 334 -6.61 -12.53 -12.50
CA TYR A 334 -7.36 -13.77 -12.75
C TYR A 334 -8.27 -14.11 -11.55
N PRO A 335 -9.28 -13.27 -11.22
CA PRO A 335 -10.03 -13.40 -9.97
C PRO A 335 -10.91 -14.66 -9.89
N ASN A 336 -11.27 -15.23 -11.03
CA ASN A 336 -12.11 -16.44 -11.13
C ASN A 336 -11.28 -17.72 -11.35
N GLY A 337 -9.96 -17.62 -11.41
CA GLY A 337 -9.09 -18.77 -11.64
C GLY A 337 -9.05 -19.71 -10.43
N HIS A 338 -8.77 -20.97 -10.70
CA HIS A 338 -8.56 -22.02 -9.70
C HIS A 338 -7.13 -22.52 -9.80
N GLY A 339 -6.29 -22.11 -8.83
CA GLY A 339 -4.86 -22.41 -8.83
C GLY A 339 -4.56 -23.91 -8.94
N GLN A 340 -3.72 -24.28 -9.90
CA GLN A 340 -3.32 -25.66 -10.14
C GLN A 340 -1.82 -25.76 -10.42
N LEU A 341 -1.21 -26.88 -10.02
CA LEU A 341 0.11 -27.28 -10.48
C LEU A 341 -0.02 -28.15 -11.73
N ILE A 342 0.66 -27.76 -12.80
CA ILE A 342 0.82 -28.58 -14.00
C ILE A 342 2.21 -29.21 -13.93
N GLY A 343 2.27 -30.53 -13.86
CA GLY A 343 3.47 -31.30 -13.56
C GLY A 343 3.84 -31.29 -12.07
N GLU A 344 4.89 -32.03 -11.70
CA GLU A 344 5.33 -32.13 -10.31
C GLU A 344 6.76 -31.58 -10.13
N PRO A 345 6.98 -30.67 -9.17
CA PRO A 345 8.32 -30.28 -8.73
C PRO A 345 9.00 -31.47 -8.06
N SER A 346 10.27 -31.73 -8.39
CA SER A 346 11.04 -32.89 -7.86
C SER A 346 11.70 -32.60 -6.52
N SER A 347 11.69 -31.35 -6.08
CA SER A 347 12.30 -30.92 -4.81
C SER A 347 11.57 -29.67 -4.26
N ALA A 348 11.85 -29.34 -3.00
CA ALA A 348 11.38 -28.10 -2.39
C ALA A 348 11.97 -26.86 -3.11
N GLY A 349 13.21 -26.92 -3.61
CA GLY A 349 13.82 -25.85 -4.40
C GLY A 349 13.10 -25.62 -5.73
N GLU A 350 12.74 -26.70 -6.45
CA GLU A 350 11.93 -26.58 -7.66
C GLU A 350 10.51 -26.05 -7.39
N ARG A 351 9.87 -26.49 -6.30
CA ARG A 351 8.55 -25.97 -5.90
C ARG A 351 8.62 -24.46 -5.60
N ALA A 352 9.65 -24.01 -4.91
CA ALA A 352 9.89 -22.59 -4.68
C ALA A 352 10.17 -21.82 -5.99
N ALA A 353 10.91 -22.41 -6.93
CA ALA A 353 11.14 -21.82 -8.25
C ALA A 353 9.85 -21.72 -9.08
N VAL A 354 8.97 -22.73 -9.03
CA VAL A 354 7.62 -22.66 -9.65
C VAL A 354 6.82 -21.50 -9.07
N ALA A 355 6.84 -21.34 -7.74
CA ALA A 355 6.14 -20.23 -7.09
C ALA A 355 6.71 -18.86 -7.51
N ALA A 356 8.03 -18.71 -7.56
CA ALA A 356 8.68 -17.46 -7.99
C ALA A 356 8.41 -17.13 -9.47
N LEU A 357 8.41 -18.13 -10.37
CA LEU A 357 8.03 -17.97 -11.78
C LEU A 357 6.54 -17.57 -11.90
N HIS A 358 5.65 -18.19 -11.12
CA HIS A 358 4.25 -17.83 -11.07
C HIS A 358 4.08 -16.36 -10.65
N LEU A 359 4.76 -15.90 -9.60
CA LEU A 359 4.73 -14.50 -9.17
C LEU A 359 5.22 -13.55 -10.29
N ALA A 360 6.25 -13.93 -11.03
CA ALA A 360 6.75 -13.13 -12.15
C ALA A 360 5.71 -13.01 -13.27
N LEU A 361 5.03 -14.10 -13.63
CA LEU A 361 3.97 -14.12 -14.65
C LEU A 361 2.72 -13.33 -14.22
N MET A 362 2.31 -13.46 -12.95
CA MET A 362 1.22 -12.65 -12.37
C MET A 362 1.57 -11.17 -12.36
N THR A 363 2.82 -10.83 -12.01
CA THR A 363 3.32 -9.44 -12.04
C THR A 363 3.37 -8.91 -13.48
N ASP A 364 3.82 -9.71 -14.45
CA ASP A 364 3.78 -9.36 -15.87
C ASP A 364 2.36 -9.05 -16.35
N ALA A 365 1.38 -9.85 -15.92
CA ALA A 365 -0.03 -9.60 -16.22
C ALA A 365 -0.52 -8.27 -15.60
N CYS A 366 -0.18 -7.99 -14.34
CA CYS A 366 -0.51 -6.72 -13.68
C CYS A 366 0.12 -5.52 -14.38
N LEU A 367 1.42 -5.60 -14.73
CA LEU A 367 2.14 -4.55 -15.46
C LEU A 367 1.53 -4.30 -16.85
N SER A 368 1.04 -5.35 -17.52
CA SER A 368 0.34 -5.23 -18.80
C SER A 368 -1.00 -4.52 -18.66
N LEU A 369 -1.76 -4.80 -17.58
CA LEU A 369 -3.04 -4.14 -17.30
C LEU A 369 -2.88 -2.64 -17.03
N VAL A 370 -1.82 -2.23 -16.33
CA VAL A 370 -1.54 -0.81 -16.07
C VAL A 370 -0.72 -0.16 -17.18
N ARG A 371 -0.41 -0.90 -18.25
CA ARG A 371 0.41 -0.42 -19.39
C ARG A 371 1.76 0.12 -18.92
N SER A 372 2.48 -0.73 -18.22
CA SER A 372 3.81 -0.40 -17.71
C SER A 372 4.71 0.17 -18.81
N GLU A 373 5.27 1.34 -18.54
CA GLU A 373 6.24 2.05 -19.39
C GLU A 373 7.46 2.45 -18.55
N GLY A 374 8.63 2.48 -19.19
CA GLY A 374 9.88 2.81 -18.51
C GLY A 374 10.41 1.69 -17.60
N PRO A 375 11.37 2.01 -16.73
CA PRO A 375 11.95 1.04 -15.80
C PRO A 375 10.92 0.48 -14.82
N ILE A 376 11.12 -0.79 -14.39
CA ILE A 376 10.33 -1.46 -13.37
C ILE A 376 11.18 -1.55 -12.11
N VAL A 377 10.72 -0.95 -11.01
CA VAL A 377 11.38 -1.02 -9.71
C VAL A 377 10.64 -2.01 -8.81
N LEU A 378 11.37 -2.94 -8.23
CA LEU A 378 10.85 -3.93 -7.27
C LEU A 378 11.29 -3.54 -5.86
N GLU A 379 10.35 -3.53 -4.91
CA GLU A 379 10.61 -3.34 -3.49
C GLU A 379 9.98 -4.44 -2.64
N GLY A 380 10.38 -4.50 -1.38
CA GLY A 380 9.86 -5.46 -0.41
C GLY A 380 10.58 -6.81 -0.47
N ARG A 381 10.09 -7.76 0.34
CA ARG A 381 10.85 -8.98 0.63
C ARG A 381 11.13 -9.88 -0.58
N PHE A 382 10.30 -9.85 -1.62
CA PHE A 382 10.51 -10.64 -2.83
C PHE A 382 11.44 -9.96 -3.84
N ALA A 383 11.79 -8.70 -3.65
CA ALA A 383 12.77 -8.01 -4.48
C ALA A 383 14.18 -8.61 -4.35
N ALA A 384 14.49 -9.26 -3.22
CA ALA A 384 15.75 -9.98 -2.98
C ALA A 384 15.72 -11.46 -3.42
N ASP A 385 14.61 -11.95 -4.01
CA ASP A 385 14.49 -13.31 -4.48
C ASP A 385 15.43 -13.59 -5.66
N ALA A 386 16.02 -14.80 -5.72
CA ALA A 386 16.98 -15.15 -6.76
C ALA A 386 16.33 -15.42 -8.12
N VAL A 387 15.04 -15.76 -8.16
CA VAL A 387 14.31 -16.18 -9.36
C VAL A 387 13.30 -15.14 -9.83
N PHE A 388 12.45 -14.62 -8.91
CA PHE A 388 11.36 -13.71 -9.26
C PHE A 388 11.82 -12.46 -10.03
N PRO A 389 12.78 -11.64 -9.57
CA PRO A 389 13.22 -10.45 -10.29
C PRO A 389 13.87 -10.79 -11.64
N ALA A 390 14.70 -11.85 -11.68
CA ALA A 390 15.38 -12.29 -12.89
C ALA A 390 14.41 -12.83 -13.95
N ALA A 391 13.36 -13.55 -13.52
CA ALA A 391 12.30 -14.02 -14.38
C ALA A 391 11.50 -12.84 -14.96
N LEU A 392 11.16 -11.83 -14.13
CA LEU A 392 10.47 -10.63 -14.61
C LEU A 392 11.32 -9.86 -15.62
N SER A 393 12.64 -9.76 -15.39
CA SER A 393 13.58 -9.16 -16.33
C SER A 393 13.62 -9.91 -17.67
N ALA A 394 13.55 -11.23 -17.66
CA ALA A 394 13.48 -12.04 -18.88
C ALA A 394 12.12 -11.90 -19.61
N LEU A 395 11.02 -11.72 -18.88
CA LEU A 395 9.68 -11.50 -19.44
C LEU A 395 9.50 -10.10 -20.04
N ARG A 396 10.31 -9.12 -19.59
CA ARG A 396 10.24 -7.70 -19.98
C ARG A 396 11.58 -7.19 -20.54
N PRO A 397 12.07 -7.75 -21.67
CA PRO A 397 13.42 -7.44 -22.17
C PRO A 397 13.58 -5.96 -22.57
N ASP A 398 12.50 -5.26 -22.92
CA ASP A 398 12.50 -3.84 -23.33
C ASP A 398 12.40 -2.87 -22.12
N GLN A 399 12.22 -3.37 -20.90
CA GLN A 399 12.07 -2.58 -19.68
C GLN A 399 13.15 -2.99 -18.66
N PRO A 400 14.06 -2.07 -18.28
CA PRO A 400 15.01 -2.37 -17.19
C PRO A 400 14.28 -2.73 -15.90
N VAL A 401 14.63 -3.86 -15.30
CA VAL A 401 14.16 -4.26 -13.97
C VAL A 401 15.23 -3.88 -12.95
N LEU A 402 14.82 -3.17 -11.93
CA LEU A 402 15.68 -2.66 -10.87
C LEU A 402 15.11 -3.12 -9.52
N THR A 403 15.96 -3.35 -8.55
CA THR A 403 15.54 -3.58 -7.15
C THR A 403 15.95 -2.40 -6.29
N CYS A 404 15.15 -2.08 -5.28
CA CYS A 404 15.53 -1.17 -4.22
C CYS A 404 15.57 -1.90 -2.87
N GLY A 405 16.43 -1.39 -1.97
CA GLY A 405 16.53 -1.91 -0.61
C GLY A 405 15.32 -1.56 0.26
N ASP A 406 15.30 -2.09 1.48
CA ASP A 406 14.27 -1.80 2.48
C ASP A 406 14.29 -0.32 2.94
N GLY A 407 13.14 0.19 3.37
CA GLY A 407 13.02 1.52 3.98
C GLY A 407 12.28 2.55 3.13
N GLY A 408 11.67 2.15 2.02
CA GLY A 408 10.95 3.03 1.12
C GLY A 408 9.93 3.95 1.80
N VAL A 409 9.12 3.43 2.73
CA VAL A 409 8.14 4.22 3.49
C VAL A 409 8.83 5.28 4.35
N ALA A 410 9.86 4.92 5.12
CA ALA A 410 10.55 5.85 6.01
C ALA A 410 11.26 6.96 5.22
N LEU A 411 11.96 6.61 4.14
CA LEU A 411 12.64 7.57 3.28
C LEU A 411 11.64 8.49 2.56
N GLY A 412 10.60 7.93 1.95
CA GLY A 412 9.62 8.71 1.21
C GLY A 412 8.84 9.68 2.10
N ALA A 413 8.48 9.25 3.31
CA ALA A 413 7.85 10.14 4.29
C ALA A 413 8.82 11.23 4.77
N ALA A 414 10.10 10.90 5.04
CA ALA A 414 11.10 11.87 5.44
C ALA A 414 11.37 12.95 4.36
N ARG A 415 11.31 12.57 3.08
CA ARG A 415 11.45 13.50 1.94
C ARG A 415 10.33 14.56 1.88
N LEU A 416 9.19 14.35 2.51
CA LEU A 416 8.17 15.40 2.64
C LEU A 416 8.65 16.58 3.48
N TRP A 417 9.51 16.35 4.47
CA TRP A 417 10.12 17.41 5.28
C TRP A 417 11.32 18.06 4.57
N ARG A 418 12.13 17.25 3.88
CA ARG A 418 13.36 17.67 3.18
C ARG A 418 13.38 17.08 1.77
N ALA A 419 12.82 17.82 0.82
CA ALA A 419 12.77 17.39 -0.60
C ALA A 419 14.18 17.28 -1.23
N ASP A 420 15.17 17.99 -0.67
CA ASP A 420 16.58 18.03 -1.08
C ASP A 420 17.45 17.00 -0.35
N ALA A 421 16.89 16.15 0.50
CA ALA A 421 17.64 15.06 1.13
C ALA A 421 18.36 14.23 0.05
N ALA A 422 19.69 14.23 0.11
CA ALA A 422 20.56 13.80 -0.97
C ALA A 422 20.51 12.29 -1.28
N HIS A 423 20.08 11.47 -0.32
CA HIS A 423 19.99 10.03 -0.52
C HIS A 423 18.64 9.69 -1.13
N GLY A 424 18.64 9.44 -2.47
CA GLY A 424 17.59 8.70 -3.13
C GLY A 424 17.67 7.21 -2.75
N VAL A 425 16.64 6.47 -3.13
CA VAL A 425 16.71 5.00 -3.07
C VAL A 425 17.77 4.53 -4.05
N ASP A 426 18.72 3.72 -3.59
CA ASP A 426 19.69 3.06 -4.46
C ASP A 426 18.98 1.99 -5.27
N LEU A 427 19.08 2.09 -6.59
CA LEU A 427 18.48 1.14 -7.52
C LEU A 427 19.56 0.24 -8.12
N THR A 428 19.39 -1.07 -7.95
CA THR A 428 20.31 -2.08 -8.46
C THR A 428 19.72 -2.78 -9.66
N PRO A 429 20.37 -2.79 -10.84
CA PRO A 429 19.89 -3.51 -12.01
C PRO A 429 19.84 -5.03 -11.80
N VAL A 430 18.80 -5.66 -12.36
CA VAL A 430 18.59 -7.10 -12.33
C VAL A 430 18.83 -7.68 -13.72
N GLY A 431 19.73 -8.66 -13.82
CA GLY A 431 19.93 -9.43 -15.06
C GLY A 431 18.79 -10.40 -15.31
N PRO A 432 18.50 -10.72 -16.60
CA PRO A 432 17.46 -11.69 -16.93
C PRO A 432 17.83 -13.11 -16.47
N LEU A 433 16.80 -13.91 -16.17
CA LEU A 433 16.98 -15.34 -15.94
C LEU A 433 17.49 -16.00 -17.22
N ASP A 434 18.59 -16.75 -17.10
CA ASP A 434 19.22 -17.45 -18.22
C ASP A 434 18.42 -18.73 -18.61
N VAL A 435 17.20 -18.49 -19.13
CA VAL A 435 16.32 -19.52 -19.68
C VAL A 435 15.29 -18.86 -20.60
N ASP A 436 14.93 -19.54 -21.69
CA ASP A 436 13.87 -19.06 -22.58
C ASP A 436 12.49 -19.19 -21.91
N LEU A 437 11.93 -18.04 -21.49
CA LEU A 437 10.60 -17.96 -20.90
C LEU A 437 9.48 -17.71 -21.94
N ALA A 438 9.78 -17.47 -23.21
CA ALA A 438 8.76 -17.11 -24.20
C ALA A 438 7.70 -18.21 -24.33
N GLY A 439 8.12 -19.43 -24.71
CA GLY A 439 7.19 -20.56 -24.83
C GLY A 439 6.58 -21.01 -23.50
N TYR A 440 7.30 -20.80 -22.37
CA TYR A 440 6.76 -21.11 -21.03
C TYR A 440 5.64 -20.14 -20.66
N SER A 441 5.85 -18.85 -20.87
CA SER A 441 4.85 -17.81 -20.59
C SER A 441 3.61 -17.89 -21.50
N GLU A 442 3.79 -18.31 -22.77
CA GLU A 442 2.67 -18.52 -23.68
C GLU A 442 1.77 -19.68 -23.21
N ARG A 443 2.34 -20.84 -22.90
CA ARG A 443 1.59 -21.99 -22.32
C ARG A 443 0.91 -21.63 -21.00
N TRP A 444 1.61 -20.84 -20.17
CA TRP A 444 1.01 -20.40 -18.91
C TRP A 444 -0.19 -19.51 -19.14
N ARG A 445 -0.13 -18.55 -20.08
CA ARG A 445 -1.27 -17.67 -20.41
C ARG A 445 -2.46 -18.45 -20.99
N GLU A 446 -2.19 -19.43 -21.83
CA GLU A 446 -3.23 -20.32 -22.37
C GLU A 446 -3.92 -21.10 -21.24
N ALA A 447 -3.14 -21.71 -20.35
CA ALA A 447 -3.67 -22.44 -19.21
C ALA A 447 -4.42 -21.52 -18.22
N ALA A 448 -3.90 -20.31 -17.94
CA ALA A 448 -4.53 -19.31 -17.08
C ALA A 448 -5.88 -18.78 -17.65
N ALA A 449 -6.04 -18.77 -18.97
CA ALA A 449 -7.30 -18.36 -19.61
C ALA A 449 -8.41 -19.40 -19.48
N THR A 450 -8.07 -20.64 -19.17
CA THR A 450 -8.99 -21.79 -19.06
C THR A 450 -9.18 -22.28 -17.62
N ALA A 451 -8.34 -21.81 -16.68
CA ALA A 451 -8.41 -22.15 -15.27
C ALA A 451 -9.47 -21.30 -14.54
#